data_49d340ebba16b6f411456e3f5d879715
#
_entry.id   49d340ebba16b6f411456e3f5d879715
#
_cell.length_a   1.000
_cell.length_b   1.000
_cell.length_c   1.000
_cell.angle_alpha   90.00
_cell.angle_beta   90.00
_cell.angle_gamma   90.00
#
_symmetry.space_group_name_H-M   'P 1'
#
loop_
_entity.id
_entity.type
_entity.pdbx_description
1 polymer ?
#
loop_
_entity_poly.entity_id
_entity_poly.type
_entity_poly.pdbx_seq_one_letter_code
_entity_poly.pdbx_strand_id
1 'polypeptide(L)' 'MNKTRIEILGPGCANCKTLYERAESAARDLGLDYDIEKIADMDVILGYRVMSTPALVVNGRVKVSGRVPSVAQLKEMLS' A
#
# COMPACT_ATOMS: atom_id res chain seq x y z
N MET A 1 -10.82 10.62 -15.54
CA MET A 1 -10.00 9.49 -15.34
C MET A 1 -9.49 9.44 -13.95
N ASN A 2 -9.61 8.31 -13.33
CA ASN A 2 -9.31 8.20 -11.91
C ASN A 2 -7.91 7.66 -11.70
N LYS A 3 -7.12 8.45 -10.98
CA LYS A 3 -5.79 8.03 -10.57
C LYS A 3 -5.91 7.11 -9.37
N THR A 4 -5.19 5.99 -9.40
CA THR A 4 -5.18 5.06 -8.28
C THR A 4 -4.32 5.63 -7.17
N ARG A 5 -4.88 5.78 -6.00
CA ARG A 5 -4.13 6.29 -4.84
C ARG A 5 -3.72 5.13 -3.95
N ILE A 6 -2.41 4.97 -3.79
CA ILE A 6 -1.83 3.89 -3.00
C ILE A 6 -1.12 4.48 -1.80
N GLU A 7 -1.43 3.97 -0.62
CA GLU A 7 -0.77 4.42 0.61
C GLU A 7 -0.20 3.23 1.34
N ILE A 8 1.05 3.37 1.77
CA ILE A 8 1.75 2.33 2.53
C ILE A 8 1.86 2.84 3.96
N LEU A 9 1.13 2.21 4.86
CA LEU A 9 1.09 2.61 6.26
C LEU A 9 2.16 1.87 7.06
N GLY A 10 3.01 2.60 7.75
CA GLY A 10 4.01 1.98 8.60
C GLY A 10 5.09 2.95 9.04
N PRO A 11 5.76 2.65 10.16
CA PRO A 11 6.75 3.56 10.74
C PRO A 11 8.12 3.53 10.05
N GLY A 12 8.23 2.96 8.85
CA GLY A 12 9.47 2.97 8.10
C GLY A 12 10.35 1.74 8.30
N CYS A 13 9.78 0.62 8.69
CA CYS A 13 10.53 -0.63 8.83
C CYS A 13 10.87 -1.23 7.46
N ALA A 14 11.75 -2.24 7.46
CA ALA A 14 12.17 -2.90 6.23
C ALA A 14 10.98 -3.48 5.45
N ASN A 15 10.00 -4.03 6.16
CA ASN A 15 8.82 -4.60 5.52
C ASN A 15 7.96 -3.53 4.84
N CYS A 16 7.91 -2.33 5.42
CA CYS A 16 7.19 -1.20 4.82
C CYS A 16 7.85 -0.81 3.50
N LYS A 17 9.18 -0.77 3.47
CA LYS A 17 9.92 -0.46 2.26
C LYS A 17 9.68 -1.52 1.18
N THR A 18 9.70 -2.79 1.57
CA THR A 18 9.47 -3.89 0.64
C THR A 18 8.05 -3.81 0.05
N LEU A 19 7.07 -3.54 0.90
CA LEU A 19 5.69 -3.41 0.43
C LEU A 19 5.55 -2.24 -0.54
N TYR A 20 6.19 -1.11 -0.25
CA TYR A 20 6.19 0.04 -1.14
C TYR A 20 6.74 -0.33 -2.51
N GLU A 21 7.90 -0.97 -2.54
CA GLU A 21 8.55 -1.35 -3.79
C GLU A 21 7.70 -2.33 -4.60
N ARG A 22 7.11 -3.30 -3.92
CA ARG A 22 6.26 -4.30 -4.59
C ARG A 22 4.96 -3.69 -5.10
N ALA A 23 4.35 -2.79 -4.33
CA ALA A 23 3.14 -2.11 -4.76
C ALA A 23 3.40 -1.24 -5.99
N GLU A 24 4.52 -0.53 -5.99
CA GLU A 24 4.90 0.29 -7.14
C GLU A 24 5.14 -0.57 -8.37
N SER A 25 5.85 -1.69 -8.20
CA SER A 25 6.10 -2.62 -9.29
C SER A 25 4.81 -3.16 -9.87
N ALA A 26 3.87 -3.55 -9.00
CA ALA A 26 2.57 -4.06 -9.45
C ALA A 26 1.78 -3.01 -10.23
N ALA A 27 1.77 -1.77 -9.74
CA ALA A 27 1.05 -0.68 -10.41
C ALA A 27 1.65 -0.40 -11.79
N ARG A 28 2.97 -0.40 -11.90
CA ARG A 28 3.65 -0.20 -13.18
C ARG A 28 3.32 -1.33 -14.15
N ASP A 29 3.38 -2.57 -13.68
CA ASP A 29 3.10 -3.73 -14.51
C ASP A 29 1.69 -3.72 -15.06
N LEU A 30 0.75 -3.18 -14.29
CA LEU A 30 -0.65 -3.06 -14.72
C LEU A 30 -0.88 -1.82 -15.60
N GLY A 31 0.11 -0.96 -15.74
CA GLY A 31 -0.04 0.26 -16.52
C GLY A 31 -0.98 1.27 -15.88
N LEU A 32 -1.11 1.23 -14.57
CA LEU A 32 -2.00 2.15 -13.86
C LEU A 32 -1.44 3.56 -13.79
N ASP A 33 -2.34 4.54 -13.83
CA ASP A 33 -2.01 5.90 -13.46
C ASP A 33 -2.17 5.97 -11.95
N TYR A 34 -1.08 6.15 -11.21
CA TYR A 34 -1.11 6.02 -9.76
C TYR A 34 -0.27 7.05 -9.05
N ASP A 35 -0.64 7.30 -7.80
CA ASP A 35 0.18 7.99 -6.81
C ASP A 35 0.46 7.00 -5.69
N ILE A 36 1.70 6.98 -5.19
CA ILE A 36 2.05 6.11 -4.07
C ILE A 36 2.78 6.93 -3.01
N GLU A 37 2.40 6.72 -1.76
CA GLU A 37 2.91 7.51 -0.65
C GLU A 37 3.13 6.62 0.57
N LYS A 38 4.22 6.88 1.29
CA LYS A 38 4.47 6.23 2.58
C LYS A 38 3.89 7.11 3.68
N ILE A 39 3.16 6.49 4.59
CA ILE A 39 2.57 7.20 5.71
C ILE A 39 3.11 6.60 7.00
N ALA A 40 3.91 7.40 7.71
CA ALA A 40 4.49 6.99 8.98
C ALA A 40 3.78 7.62 10.18
N ASP A 41 2.86 8.52 9.94
CA ASP A 41 2.12 9.22 11.00
C ASP A 41 1.17 8.24 11.68
N MET A 42 1.42 7.97 12.96
CA MET A 42 0.63 6.99 13.70
C MET A 42 -0.83 7.41 13.84
N ASP A 43 -1.11 8.70 13.92
CA ASP A 43 -2.50 9.17 14.01
C ASP A 43 -3.28 8.83 12.75
N VAL A 44 -2.65 8.98 11.58
CA VAL A 44 -3.27 8.63 10.30
C VAL A 44 -3.47 7.12 10.22
N ILE A 45 -2.44 6.35 10.62
CA ILE A 45 -2.51 4.89 10.59
C ILE A 45 -3.65 4.39 11.48
N LEU A 46 -3.77 4.93 12.69
CA LEU A 46 -4.83 4.55 13.61
C LEU A 46 -6.21 4.96 13.06
N GLY A 47 -6.27 6.04 12.30
CA GLY A 47 -7.49 6.48 11.66
C GLY A 47 -8.05 5.48 10.66
N TYR A 48 -7.18 4.65 10.07
CA TYR A 48 -7.61 3.56 9.19
C TYR A 48 -8.00 2.30 9.96
N ARG A 49 -7.89 2.32 11.29
CA ARG A 49 -8.19 1.18 12.16
C ARG A 49 -7.32 -0.04 11.87
N VAL A 50 -6.09 0.21 11.46
CA VAL A 50 -5.12 -0.83 11.17
C VAL A 50 -4.41 -1.21 12.48
N MET A 51 -4.42 -2.49 12.80
CA MET A 51 -3.80 -3.00 14.03
C MET A 51 -2.38 -3.49 13.80
N SER A 52 -2.01 -3.75 12.56
CA SER A 52 -0.69 -4.27 12.22
C SER A 52 -0.12 -3.53 11.03
N THR A 53 1.19 -3.31 11.04
CA THR A 53 1.90 -2.69 9.91
C THR A 53 2.95 -3.67 9.38
N PRO A 54 3.33 -3.56 8.12
CA PRO A 54 2.87 -2.59 7.14
C PRO A 54 1.45 -2.88 6.65
N ALA A 55 0.78 -1.86 6.14
CA ALA A 55 -0.56 -2.02 5.59
C ALA A 55 -0.65 -1.31 4.24
N LEU A 56 -1.48 -1.85 3.37
CA LEU A 56 -1.71 -1.29 2.03
C LEU A 56 -3.11 -0.72 1.95
N VAL A 57 -3.20 0.54 1.56
CA VAL A 57 -4.48 1.22 1.35
C VAL A 57 -4.57 1.59 -0.12
N VAL A 58 -5.67 1.26 -0.77
CA VAL A 58 -5.92 1.60 -2.17
C VAL A 58 -7.24 2.36 -2.25
N ASN A 59 -7.16 3.59 -2.72
CA ASN A 59 -8.32 4.47 -2.85
C ASN A 59 -9.14 4.56 -1.56
N GLY A 60 -8.44 4.68 -0.43
CA GLY A 60 -9.06 4.83 0.87
C GLY A 60 -9.50 3.55 1.54
N ARG A 61 -9.27 2.39 0.91
CA ARG A 61 -9.64 1.09 1.49
C ARG A 61 -8.41 0.29 1.86
N VAL A 62 -8.40 -0.24 3.08
CA VAL A 62 -7.32 -1.11 3.53
C VAL A 62 -7.46 -2.46 2.83
N LYS A 63 -6.45 -2.83 2.04
CA LYS A 63 -6.46 -4.08 1.28
C LYS A 63 -5.75 -5.21 2.01
N VAL A 64 -4.71 -4.88 2.76
CA VAL A 64 -3.94 -5.86 3.51
C VAL A 64 -3.27 -5.16 4.69
N SER A 65 -3.12 -5.88 5.79
CA SER A 65 -2.40 -5.35 6.94
C SER A 65 -1.59 -6.45 7.60
N GLY A 66 -0.43 -6.09 8.13
CA GLY A 66 0.43 -7.00 8.87
C GLY A 66 1.22 -7.98 8.04
N ARG A 67 1.26 -7.82 6.72
CA ARG A 67 2.05 -8.72 5.86
C ARG A 67 2.44 -8.02 4.56
N VAL A 68 3.37 -8.64 3.83
CA VAL A 68 3.86 -8.12 2.56
C VAL A 68 3.51 -9.13 1.46
N PRO A 69 2.45 -8.86 0.69
CA PRO A 69 2.07 -9.76 -0.42
C PRO A 69 3.11 -9.74 -1.52
N SER A 70 3.07 -10.76 -2.37
CA SER A 70 3.91 -10.79 -3.57
C SER A 70 3.40 -9.78 -4.59
N VAL A 71 4.25 -9.47 -5.59
CA VAL A 71 3.83 -8.57 -6.69
C VAL A 71 2.59 -9.12 -7.38
N ALA A 72 2.53 -10.43 -7.60
CA ALA A 72 1.38 -11.05 -8.26
C ALA A 72 0.09 -10.83 -7.45
N GLN A 73 0.16 -10.99 -6.13
CA GLN A 73 -1.00 -10.76 -5.27
C GLN A 73 -1.41 -9.29 -5.27
N LEU A 74 -0.43 -8.39 -5.28
CA LEU A 74 -0.70 -6.96 -5.32
C LEU A 74 -1.35 -6.55 -6.62
N LYS A 75 -0.97 -7.16 -7.73
CA LYS A 75 -1.63 -6.90 -9.02
C LYS A 75 -3.12 -7.22 -8.96
N GLU A 76 -3.47 -8.33 -8.31
CA GLU A 76 -4.87 -8.69 -8.13
C GLU A 76 -5.62 -7.67 -7.28
N MET A 77 -4.95 -7.15 -6.24
CA MET A 77 -5.55 -6.17 -5.34
C MET A 77 -5.74 -4.81 -6.01
N LEU A 78 -4.86 -4.48 -6.97
CA LEU A 78 -4.89 -3.18 -7.64
C LEU A 78 -5.73 -3.17 -8.91
N SER A 79 -6.03 -4.32 -9.44
CA SER A 79 -6.80 -4.41 -10.70
C SER A 79 -8.30 -4.20 -10.50
#